data_d53d1bcf117f250912acfdc5beb00069
#
_entry.id   d53d1bcf117f250912acfdc5beb00069
#
_cell.length_a   1.000
_cell.length_b   1.000
_cell.length_c   1.000
_cell.angle_alpha   90.00
_cell.angle_beta   90.00
_cell.angle_gamma   90.00
#
_symmetry.space_group_name_H-M   'P 1'
#
loop_
_entity.id
_entity.type
_entity.pdbx_description
1 polymer ?
#
loop_
_entity_poly.entity_id
_entity_poly.type
_entity_poly.pdbx_seq_one_letter_code
_entity_poly.pdbx_strand_id
1 'polypeptide(L)'
;RQYMSHYPDVLGITWEQYINLGKTNPNDPNEKFSMSVLACNLSQEVNGVSWLHGEVSKDILGNMWPGYFKNELHIGYVTNGVHFPTWCASNLRRLYMRYFPEGFSGHDYDIPAWQKVHDIPAAELWQERIFLKRKLVDHIRKRYSDPAQVRIDSPRQMVQIVEGIKPDVLTIGFA
;
A
#
# COMPACT_ATOMS: atom_id res chain seq x y z
N ARG A 1 4.96 -22.99 14.91
CA ARG A 1 4.85 -23.37 16.34
C ARG A 1 5.64 -22.41 17.23
N GLN A 2 6.84 -22.01 16.84
CA GLN A 2 7.77 -21.20 17.66
C GLN A 2 7.14 -19.90 18.24
N TYR A 3 6.30 -19.20 17.47
CA TYR A 3 5.72 -17.91 17.87
C TYR A 3 4.25 -17.99 18.33
N MET A 4 3.60 -19.14 18.16
CA MET A 4 2.14 -19.26 18.32
C MET A 4 1.73 -20.39 19.29
N SER A 5 2.69 -21.07 19.92
CA SER A 5 2.42 -22.25 20.74
C SER A 5 1.59 -21.98 22.00
N HIS A 6 1.57 -20.72 22.47
CA HIS A 6 0.82 -20.33 23.66
C HIS A 6 -0.65 -19.98 23.40
N TYR A 7 -1.03 -19.70 22.15
CA TYR A 7 -2.41 -19.29 21.85
C TYR A 7 -3.45 -20.40 22.08
N PRO A 8 -3.19 -21.68 21.73
CA PRO A 8 -4.15 -22.75 22.03
C PRO A 8 -4.50 -22.82 23.51
N ASP A 9 -3.50 -22.71 24.39
CA ASP A 9 -3.71 -22.77 25.85
C ASP A 9 -4.59 -21.59 26.33
N VAL A 10 -4.36 -20.39 25.82
CA VAL A 10 -5.15 -19.20 26.11
C VAL A 10 -6.60 -19.34 25.62
N LEU A 11 -6.79 -19.97 24.46
CA LEU A 11 -8.10 -20.18 23.85
C LEU A 11 -8.83 -21.42 24.37
N GLY A 12 -8.16 -22.27 25.16
CA GLY A 12 -8.74 -23.51 25.67
C GLY A 12 -8.99 -24.58 24.57
N ILE A 13 -8.19 -24.55 23.50
CA ILE A 13 -8.32 -25.48 22.36
C ILE A 13 -7.02 -26.24 22.13
N THR A 14 -7.10 -27.35 21.39
CA THR A 14 -5.91 -28.11 21.03
C THR A 14 -5.08 -27.40 19.96
N TRP A 15 -3.80 -27.75 19.85
CA TRP A 15 -2.94 -27.27 18.76
C TRP A 15 -3.51 -27.58 17.36
N GLU A 16 -4.10 -28.76 17.20
CA GLU A 16 -4.72 -29.16 15.94
C GLU A 16 -5.93 -28.30 15.60
N GLN A 17 -6.81 -28.07 16.56
CA GLN A 17 -7.95 -27.14 16.39
C GLN A 17 -7.50 -25.74 16.02
N TYR A 18 -6.42 -25.25 16.66
CA TYR A 18 -5.86 -23.94 16.34
C TYR A 18 -5.32 -23.86 14.90
N ILE A 19 -4.58 -24.88 14.46
CA ILE A 19 -4.07 -24.94 13.08
C ILE A 19 -5.21 -25.03 12.07
N ASN A 20 -6.28 -25.73 12.39
CA ASN A 20 -7.44 -25.86 11.52
C ASN A 20 -8.20 -24.54 11.31
N LEU A 21 -8.10 -23.59 12.24
CA LEU A 21 -8.64 -22.24 12.04
C LEU A 21 -7.98 -21.49 10.88
N GLY A 22 -6.75 -21.84 10.53
CA GLY A 22 -6.02 -21.24 9.40
C GLY A 22 -6.09 -22.08 8.12
N LYS A 23 -7.01 -23.04 8.01
CA LYS A 23 -7.22 -23.86 6.83
C LYS A 23 -8.62 -23.64 6.24
N THR A 24 -8.71 -23.64 4.93
CA THR A 24 -9.99 -23.63 4.20
C THR A 24 -10.69 -24.99 4.29
N ASN A 25 -9.91 -26.09 4.20
CA ASN A 25 -10.37 -27.46 4.38
C ASN A 25 -9.58 -28.14 5.51
N PRO A 26 -10.11 -28.18 6.73
CA PRO A 26 -9.45 -28.85 7.86
C PRO A 26 -9.12 -30.33 7.64
N ASN A 27 -9.84 -30.99 6.73
CA ASN A 27 -9.67 -32.41 6.42
C ASN A 27 -8.52 -32.69 5.42
N ASP A 28 -7.96 -31.65 4.79
CA ASP A 28 -6.81 -31.81 3.91
C ASP A 28 -5.51 -31.75 4.73
N PRO A 29 -4.78 -32.87 4.86
CA PRO A 29 -3.51 -32.89 5.59
C PRO A 29 -2.39 -32.10 4.89
N ASN A 30 -2.52 -31.82 3.58
CA ASN A 30 -1.52 -31.12 2.79
C ASN A 30 -1.74 -29.59 2.78
N GLU A 31 -2.93 -29.12 3.18
CA GLU A 31 -3.20 -27.70 3.23
C GLU A 31 -2.38 -27.01 4.32
N LYS A 32 -1.66 -25.99 3.94
CA LYS A 32 -0.82 -25.20 4.85
C LYS A 32 -1.66 -24.18 5.59
N PHE A 33 -1.26 -23.91 6.83
CA PHE A 33 -1.82 -22.83 7.63
C PHE A 33 -1.66 -21.48 6.91
N SER A 34 -2.76 -20.76 6.79
CA SER A 34 -2.82 -19.39 6.22
C SER A 34 -3.28 -18.39 7.26
N MET A 35 -2.48 -17.35 7.47
CA MET A 35 -2.86 -16.22 8.35
C MET A 35 -4.10 -15.48 7.84
N SER A 36 -4.29 -15.41 6.52
CA SER A 36 -5.45 -14.76 5.92
C SER A 36 -6.73 -15.55 6.21
N VAL A 37 -6.68 -16.88 6.10
CA VAL A 37 -7.80 -17.75 6.46
C VAL A 37 -8.13 -17.64 7.95
N LEU A 38 -7.09 -17.68 8.81
CA LEU A 38 -7.28 -17.47 10.24
C LEU A 38 -7.96 -16.13 10.53
N ALA A 39 -7.48 -15.05 9.91
CA ALA A 39 -8.06 -13.72 10.09
C ALA A 39 -9.52 -13.68 9.65
N CYS A 40 -9.87 -14.25 8.50
CA CYS A 40 -11.25 -14.32 8.03
C CYS A 40 -12.15 -15.13 8.97
N ASN A 41 -11.66 -16.26 9.47
CA ASN A 41 -12.43 -17.11 10.39
C ASN A 41 -12.68 -16.48 11.77
N LEU A 42 -11.81 -15.54 12.17
CA LEU A 42 -11.93 -14.85 13.46
C LEU A 42 -12.51 -13.42 13.34
N SER A 43 -12.83 -12.98 12.13
CA SER A 43 -13.38 -11.65 11.86
C SER A 43 -14.87 -11.74 11.55
N GLN A 44 -15.63 -10.77 12.04
CA GLN A 44 -17.03 -10.63 11.72
C GLN A 44 -17.23 -10.06 10.31
N GLU A 45 -16.33 -9.13 9.90
CA GLU A 45 -16.39 -8.45 8.62
C GLU A 45 -15.02 -8.56 7.92
N VAL A 46 -15.05 -8.75 6.62
CA VAL A 46 -13.87 -8.81 5.76
C VAL A 46 -13.99 -7.77 4.66
N ASN A 47 -12.96 -6.96 4.45
CA ASN A 47 -12.96 -5.97 3.39
C ASN A 47 -11.60 -5.83 2.70
N GLY A 48 -11.65 -5.57 1.40
CA GLY A 48 -10.51 -5.07 0.65
C GLY A 48 -10.28 -3.58 0.92
N VAL A 49 -9.10 -3.07 0.57
CA VAL A 49 -8.72 -1.65 0.74
C VAL A 49 -9.01 -0.80 -0.51
N SER A 50 -9.69 -1.37 -1.50
CA SER A 50 -10.26 -0.72 -2.68
C SER A 50 -11.32 -1.63 -3.29
N TRP A 51 -12.15 -1.08 -4.19
CA TRP A 51 -13.13 -1.89 -4.93
C TRP A 51 -12.48 -3.08 -5.64
N LEU A 52 -11.41 -2.84 -6.42
CA LEU A 52 -10.70 -3.90 -7.14
C LEU A 52 -10.12 -4.95 -6.18
N HIS A 53 -9.55 -4.52 -5.05
CA HIS A 53 -9.02 -5.44 -4.05
C HIS A 53 -10.14 -6.29 -3.42
N GLY A 54 -11.32 -5.71 -3.17
CA GLY A 54 -12.49 -6.47 -2.73
C GLY A 54 -12.88 -7.56 -3.72
N GLU A 55 -12.95 -7.24 -5.01
CA GLU A 55 -13.29 -8.22 -6.05
C GLU A 55 -12.23 -9.32 -6.19
N VAL A 56 -10.95 -8.97 -6.17
CA VAL A 56 -9.85 -9.97 -6.20
C VAL A 56 -9.85 -10.82 -4.92
N SER A 57 -10.16 -10.23 -3.77
CA SER A 57 -10.25 -10.98 -2.51
C SER A 57 -11.36 -12.02 -2.53
N LYS A 58 -12.48 -11.74 -3.19
CA LYS A 58 -13.56 -12.73 -3.42
C LYS A 58 -13.06 -13.92 -4.26
N ASP A 59 -12.22 -13.67 -5.26
CA ASP A 59 -11.65 -14.75 -6.07
C ASP A 59 -10.63 -15.60 -5.27
N ILE A 60 -9.84 -14.97 -4.42
CA ILE A 60 -8.80 -15.65 -3.62
C ILE A 60 -9.42 -16.43 -2.46
N LEU A 61 -10.38 -15.84 -1.76
CA LEU A 61 -10.91 -16.37 -0.50
C LEU A 61 -12.27 -17.07 -0.66
N GLY A 62 -12.83 -17.09 -1.88
CA GLY A 62 -14.15 -17.65 -2.13
C GLY A 62 -14.32 -19.11 -1.68
N ASN A 63 -13.25 -19.89 -1.73
CA ASN A 63 -13.24 -21.28 -1.28
C ASN A 63 -13.54 -21.46 0.22
N MET A 64 -13.43 -20.39 1.02
CA MET A 64 -13.80 -20.42 2.44
C MET A 64 -15.31 -20.54 2.68
N TRP A 65 -16.12 -20.18 1.68
CA TRP A 65 -17.57 -20.21 1.73
C TRP A 65 -18.15 -21.07 0.59
N PRO A 66 -17.99 -22.41 0.67
CA PRO A 66 -18.46 -23.29 -0.38
C PRO A 66 -20.00 -23.20 -0.54
N GLY A 67 -20.43 -23.10 -1.79
CA GLY A 67 -21.87 -22.98 -2.12
C GLY A 67 -22.37 -21.54 -2.29
N TYR A 68 -21.55 -20.52 -1.99
CA TYR A 68 -21.89 -19.13 -2.27
C TYR A 68 -21.39 -18.69 -3.64
N PHE A 69 -22.20 -17.93 -4.35
CA PHE A 69 -21.73 -17.23 -5.55
C PHE A 69 -20.84 -16.03 -5.17
N LYS A 70 -19.96 -15.60 -6.08
CA LYS A 70 -19.01 -14.53 -5.83
C LYS A 70 -19.64 -13.23 -5.29
N ASN A 71 -20.81 -12.88 -5.79
CA ASN A 71 -21.56 -11.69 -5.37
C ASN A 71 -22.27 -11.82 -4.01
N GLU A 72 -22.36 -13.03 -3.47
CA GLU A 72 -22.94 -13.31 -2.16
C GLU A 72 -21.91 -13.36 -1.05
N LEU A 73 -20.60 -13.39 -1.41
CA LEU A 73 -19.53 -13.44 -0.44
C LEU A 73 -19.49 -12.16 0.41
N HIS A 74 -19.38 -12.32 1.71
CA HIS A 74 -19.32 -11.24 2.70
C HIS A 74 -17.93 -10.55 2.71
N ILE A 75 -17.46 -10.18 1.53
CA ILE A 75 -16.21 -9.42 1.35
C ILE A 75 -16.56 -8.09 0.70
N GLY A 76 -16.51 -7.05 1.49
CA GLY A 76 -16.70 -5.67 1.05
C GLY A 76 -15.41 -4.99 0.63
N TYR A 77 -15.48 -3.67 0.53
CA TYR A 77 -14.28 -2.84 0.38
C TYR A 77 -14.46 -1.50 1.08
N VAL A 78 -13.34 -0.97 1.56
CA VAL A 78 -13.24 0.40 2.08
C VAL A 78 -12.04 1.04 1.40
N THR A 79 -12.29 2.09 0.61
CA THR A 79 -11.21 2.80 -0.08
C THR A 79 -10.41 3.64 0.90
N ASN A 80 -9.10 3.53 0.84
CA ASN A 80 -8.21 4.36 1.64
C ASN A 80 -8.36 5.84 1.26
N GLY A 81 -8.40 6.71 2.26
CA GLY A 81 -8.23 8.14 2.08
C GLY A 81 -6.76 8.53 1.87
N VAL A 82 -6.54 9.73 1.33
CA VAL A 82 -5.22 10.33 1.18
C VAL A 82 -5.09 11.48 2.18
N HIS A 83 -4.18 11.36 3.13
CA HIS A 83 -3.92 12.45 4.06
C HIS A 83 -3.01 13.50 3.42
N PHE A 84 -3.60 14.50 2.81
CA PHE A 84 -2.91 15.55 2.07
C PHE A 84 -1.72 16.17 2.82
N PRO A 85 -1.83 16.57 4.11
CA PRO A 85 -0.70 17.14 4.83
C PRO A 85 0.52 16.22 4.95
N THR A 86 0.31 14.89 5.00
CA THR A 86 1.40 13.91 5.07
C THR A 86 2.04 13.67 3.72
N TRP A 87 1.23 13.55 2.66
CA TRP A 87 1.71 13.10 1.36
C TRP A 87 2.06 14.22 0.39
N CYS A 88 1.53 15.43 0.61
CA CYS A 88 1.83 16.56 -0.23
C CYS A 88 3.15 17.22 0.18
N ALA A 89 4.10 17.26 -0.72
CA ALA A 89 5.36 17.97 -0.51
C ALA A 89 5.12 19.46 -0.22
N SER A 90 5.90 20.04 0.70
CA SER A 90 5.74 21.42 1.16
C SER A 90 5.78 22.47 0.01
N ASN A 91 6.53 22.18 -1.03
CA ASN A 91 6.60 23.02 -2.24
C ASN A 91 5.27 23.02 -3.00
N LEU A 92 4.70 21.84 -3.27
CA LEU A 92 3.40 21.73 -3.93
C LEU A 92 2.29 22.32 -3.05
N ARG A 93 2.35 22.13 -1.72
CA ARG A 93 1.40 22.76 -0.83
C ARG A 93 1.43 24.28 -0.95
N ARG A 94 2.63 24.89 -0.98
CA ARG A 94 2.75 26.35 -1.17
C ARG A 94 2.24 26.81 -2.54
N LEU A 95 2.46 25.98 -3.59
CA LEU A 95 1.90 26.26 -4.91
C LEU A 95 0.37 26.25 -4.86
N TYR A 96 -0.24 25.19 -4.29
CA TYR A 96 -1.69 25.08 -4.16
C TYR A 96 -2.30 26.23 -3.37
N MET A 97 -1.69 26.66 -2.25
CA MET A 97 -2.18 27.78 -1.44
C MET A 97 -2.22 29.13 -2.17
N ARG A 98 -1.56 29.26 -3.31
CA ARG A 98 -1.65 30.49 -4.15
C ARG A 98 -2.88 30.52 -5.05
N TYR A 99 -3.41 29.35 -5.39
CA TYR A 99 -4.50 29.20 -6.37
C TYR A 99 -5.81 28.75 -5.74
N PHE A 100 -5.72 28.09 -4.60
CA PHE A 100 -6.88 27.52 -3.93
C PHE A 100 -7.52 28.56 -3.00
N PRO A 101 -8.82 28.38 -2.67
CA PRO A 101 -9.52 29.31 -1.78
C PRO A 101 -8.82 29.46 -0.43
N GLU A 102 -8.97 30.62 0.18
CA GLU A 102 -8.50 30.85 1.55
C GLU A 102 -9.14 29.86 2.50
N GLY A 103 -8.32 29.28 3.41
CA GLY A 103 -8.77 28.25 4.35
C GLY A 103 -8.80 26.83 3.76
N PHE A 104 -8.35 26.62 2.53
CA PHE A 104 -8.22 25.28 1.96
C PHE A 104 -7.35 24.38 2.84
N SER A 105 -7.92 23.27 3.32
CA SER A 105 -7.27 22.34 4.24
C SER A 105 -6.75 21.08 3.59
N GLY A 106 -7.08 20.87 2.30
CA GLY A 106 -6.71 19.66 1.56
C GLY A 106 -7.59 18.44 1.87
N HIS A 107 -8.80 18.65 2.38
CA HIS A 107 -9.74 17.56 2.58
C HIS A 107 -10.26 17.02 1.25
N ASP A 108 -10.30 15.70 1.10
CA ASP A 108 -10.65 15.03 -0.16
C ASP A 108 -12.09 15.27 -0.60
N TYR A 109 -12.99 15.57 0.33
CA TYR A 109 -14.39 15.81 0.04
C TYR A 109 -14.68 17.22 -0.50
N ASP A 110 -13.71 18.14 -0.47
CA ASP A 110 -13.86 19.49 -1.02
C ASP A 110 -13.54 19.50 -2.52
N ILE A 111 -14.35 18.77 -3.30
CA ILE A 111 -14.17 18.64 -4.75
C ILE A 111 -14.15 19.99 -5.48
N PRO A 112 -15.04 20.97 -5.18
CA PRO A 112 -14.98 22.28 -5.82
C PRO A 112 -13.64 23.01 -5.62
N ALA A 113 -13.06 22.94 -4.42
CA ALA A 113 -11.75 23.53 -4.16
C ALA A 113 -10.65 22.83 -4.97
N TRP A 114 -10.70 21.50 -5.08
CA TRP A 114 -9.74 20.73 -5.88
C TRP A 114 -9.78 21.03 -7.37
N GLN A 115 -10.92 21.48 -7.93
CA GLN A 115 -10.99 21.92 -9.33
C GLN A 115 -10.06 23.10 -9.64
N LYS A 116 -9.66 23.87 -8.63
CA LYS A 116 -8.70 24.97 -8.77
C LYS A 116 -7.28 24.50 -9.20
N VAL A 117 -7.00 23.21 -9.15
CA VAL A 117 -5.76 22.67 -9.72
C VAL A 117 -5.61 22.99 -11.21
N HIS A 118 -6.72 23.13 -11.93
CA HIS A 118 -6.73 23.46 -13.36
C HIS A 118 -6.36 24.91 -13.64
N ASP A 119 -6.44 25.80 -12.65
CA ASP A 119 -6.07 27.21 -12.77
C ASP A 119 -4.54 27.39 -12.64
N ILE A 120 -3.81 26.36 -12.21
CA ILE A 120 -2.36 26.43 -12.05
C ILE A 120 -1.68 26.35 -13.42
N PRO A 121 -0.84 27.33 -13.80
CA PRO A 121 -0.08 27.25 -15.04
C PRO A 121 0.78 25.99 -15.11
N ALA A 122 0.68 25.25 -16.21
CA ALA A 122 1.40 24.00 -16.38
C ALA A 122 2.93 24.15 -16.18
N ALA A 123 3.49 25.31 -16.56
CA ALA A 123 4.90 25.60 -16.38
C ALA A 123 5.30 25.65 -14.89
N GLU A 124 4.47 26.26 -14.02
CA GLU A 124 4.74 26.31 -12.58
C GLU A 124 4.66 24.92 -11.95
N LEU A 125 3.62 24.17 -12.30
CA LEU A 125 3.45 22.80 -11.81
C LEU A 125 4.63 21.93 -12.25
N TRP A 126 5.09 22.08 -13.50
CA TRP A 126 6.22 21.34 -14.03
C TRP A 126 7.54 21.68 -13.34
N GLN A 127 7.79 22.97 -13.05
CA GLN A 127 8.97 23.40 -12.31
C GLN A 127 9.04 22.78 -10.91
N GLU A 128 7.93 22.76 -10.17
CA GLU A 128 7.85 22.10 -8.87
C GLU A 128 8.06 20.59 -8.97
N ARG A 129 7.52 19.94 -10.00
CA ARG A 129 7.74 18.52 -10.26
C ARG A 129 9.22 18.21 -10.53
N ILE A 130 9.90 18.98 -11.36
CA ILE A 130 11.35 18.81 -11.63
C ILE A 130 12.17 19.04 -10.36
N PHE A 131 11.84 20.06 -9.57
CA PHE A 131 12.51 20.30 -8.30
C PHE A 131 12.37 19.11 -7.34
N LEU A 132 11.16 18.57 -7.17
CA LEU A 132 10.93 17.41 -6.31
C LEU A 132 11.63 16.15 -6.84
N LYS A 133 11.67 15.98 -8.15
CA LYS A 133 12.39 14.87 -8.76
C LYS A 133 13.90 14.96 -8.52
N ARG A 134 14.50 16.16 -8.60
CA ARG A 134 15.91 16.35 -8.22
C ARG A 134 16.15 15.93 -6.77
N LYS A 135 15.29 16.35 -5.84
CA LYS A 135 15.40 15.92 -4.43
C LYS A 135 15.32 14.40 -4.27
N LEU A 136 14.43 13.74 -5.02
CA LEU A 136 14.34 12.27 -5.02
C LEU A 136 15.62 11.63 -5.55
N VAL A 137 16.13 12.11 -6.69
CA VAL A 137 17.37 11.61 -7.29
C VAL A 137 18.55 11.78 -6.33
N ASP A 138 18.68 12.94 -5.68
CA ASP A 138 19.73 13.20 -4.71
C ASP A 138 19.60 12.30 -3.47
N HIS A 139 18.38 12.07 -2.99
CA HIS A 139 18.11 11.14 -1.89
C HIS A 139 18.51 9.70 -2.26
N ILE A 140 18.15 9.23 -3.45
CA ILE A 140 18.51 7.90 -3.94
C ILE A 140 20.02 7.78 -4.04
N ARG A 141 20.69 8.75 -4.67
CA ARG A 141 22.16 8.78 -4.80
C ARG A 141 22.85 8.70 -3.44
N LYS A 142 22.41 9.54 -2.49
CA LYS A 142 22.95 9.54 -1.13
C LYS A 142 22.78 8.18 -0.45
N ARG A 143 21.58 7.57 -0.57
CA ARG A 143 21.29 6.27 0.03
C ARG A 143 22.14 5.16 -0.57
N TYR A 144 22.33 5.16 -1.88
CA TYR A 144 23.17 4.16 -2.56
C TYR A 144 24.67 4.41 -2.41
N SER A 145 25.08 5.60 -2.01
CA SER A 145 26.46 5.90 -1.69
C SER A 145 26.87 5.50 -0.27
N ASP A 146 25.92 5.09 0.58
CA ASP A 146 26.16 4.61 1.93
C ASP A 146 26.24 3.07 1.96
N PRO A 147 27.45 2.49 2.09
CA PRO A 147 27.62 1.02 2.08
C PRO A 147 26.89 0.30 3.22
N ALA A 148 26.60 1.00 4.32
CA ALA A 148 25.90 0.42 5.47
C ALA A 148 24.40 0.19 5.19
N GLN A 149 23.81 0.88 4.23
CA GLN A 149 22.39 0.84 3.93
C GLN A 149 22.04 -0.02 2.71
N VAL A 150 23.01 -0.41 1.91
CA VAL A 150 22.80 -1.08 0.63
C VAL A 150 23.46 -2.44 0.60
N ARG A 151 22.64 -3.50 0.53
CA ARG A 151 23.09 -4.87 0.21
C ARG A 151 23.09 -5.04 -1.31
N ILE A 152 24.06 -4.42 -1.99
CA ILE A 152 24.27 -4.64 -3.43
C ILE A 152 25.58 -5.41 -3.56
N ASP A 153 25.50 -6.56 -4.23
CA ASP A 153 26.62 -7.49 -4.41
C ASP A 153 27.73 -6.95 -5.35
N SER A 154 27.48 -5.82 -6.05
CA SER A 154 28.43 -5.29 -7.03
C SER A 154 28.55 -3.78 -6.99
N PRO A 155 29.76 -3.21 -6.71
CA PRO A 155 30.04 -1.78 -6.83
C PRO A 155 29.73 -1.20 -8.22
N ARG A 156 29.86 -2.00 -9.27
CA ARG A 156 29.54 -1.60 -10.65
C ARG A 156 28.06 -1.30 -10.83
N GLN A 157 27.17 -2.11 -10.24
CA GLN A 157 25.73 -1.88 -10.28
C GLN A 157 25.33 -0.60 -9.53
N MET A 158 26.00 -0.33 -8.41
CA MET A 158 25.77 0.92 -7.67
C MET A 158 26.08 2.15 -8.55
N VAL A 159 27.22 2.15 -9.21
CA VAL A 159 27.60 3.24 -10.11
C VAL A 159 26.59 3.40 -11.24
N GLN A 160 26.18 2.32 -11.89
CA GLN A 160 25.20 2.34 -12.96
C GLN A 160 23.84 2.90 -12.51
N ILE A 161 23.37 2.54 -11.31
CA ILE A 161 22.11 3.06 -10.75
C ILE A 161 22.24 4.55 -10.46
N VAL A 162 23.33 4.95 -9.79
CA VAL A 162 23.55 6.35 -9.38
C VAL A 162 23.72 7.27 -10.60
N GLU A 163 24.41 6.83 -11.64
CA GLU A 163 24.62 7.60 -12.88
C GLU A 163 23.42 7.54 -13.82
N GLY A 164 22.67 6.42 -13.81
CA GLY A 164 21.51 6.20 -14.68
C GLY A 164 20.29 7.03 -14.28
N ILE A 165 20.13 7.35 -12.99
CA ILE A 165 18.97 8.12 -12.51
C ILE A 165 19.21 9.62 -12.72
N LYS A 166 18.42 10.20 -13.65
CA LYS A 166 18.51 11.63 -14.01
C LYS A 166 17.17 12.33 -13.79
N PRO A 167 17.16 13.61 -13.39
CA PRO A 167 15.93 14.35 -13.13
C PRO A 167 15.11 14.68 -14.39
N ASP A 168 15.71 14.68 -15.56
CA ASP A 168 15.12 14.99 -16.86
C ASP A 168 14.64 13.75 -17.64
N VAL A 169 14.87 12.54 -17.12
CA VAL A 169 14.48 11.27 -17.73
C VAL A 169 13.30 10.66 -16.98
N LEU A 170 12.33 10.08 -17.69
CA LEU A 170 11.22 9.36 -17.07
C LEU A 170 11.76 8.27 -16.14
N THR A 171 11.28 8.27 -14.91
CA THR A 171 11.65 7.27 -13.90
C THR A 171 10.38 6.54 -13.46
N ILE A 172 10.38 5.22 -13.59
CA ILE A 172 9.30 4.35 -13.13
C ILE A 172 9.86 3.49 -12.00
N GLY A 173 9.23 3.55 -10.84
CA GLY A 173 9.55 2.71 -9.69
C GLY A 173 8.36 1.85 -9.31
N PHE A 174 8.63 0.61 -8.91
CA PHE A 174 7.64 -0.30 -8.36
C PHE A 174 8.29 -1.23 -7.34
N ALA A 175 7.48 -1.81 -6.45
CA ALA A 175 7.92 -2.76 -5.43
C ALA A 175 7.03 -4.01 -5.46
#